data_2febfdca0e45469d07d807dd8404b55c
#
_entry.id   2febfdca0e45469d07d807dd8404b55c
#
_cell.length_a   1.000
_cell.length_b   1.000
_cell.length_c   1.000
_cell.angle_alpha   90.00
_cell.angle_beta   90.00
_cell.angle_gamma   90.00
#
_symmetry.space_group_name_H-M   'P 1'
#
loop_
_entity.id
_entity.type
_entity.pdbx_description
1 polymer ?
#
loop_
_entity_poly.entity_id
_entity_poly.type
_entity_poly.pdbx_seq_one_letter_code
_entity_poly.pdbx_strand_id
1 'polypeptide(L)'
;MNGNVLKGGIFMNPTKEFRDYMISQGAALVGIGDLTAVPSSDYPVGIAVAIPLPKHVIKDLQLAPTREYYKLYTTLNDKLNAIVTAGEKYLTGRGYQAYAQTTDRITVDSDNRSPLPHKTVATRAGLGWIGKNCLLVTPQYGSAVRISSLLTDAPLTCDAPVTRSQCGACHACVRYCPAHALKNTLW
;
A
#
# COMPACT_ATOMS: atom_id res chain seq x y z
N MET A 1 -3.10 -37.00 -39.08
CA MET A 1 -4.28 -36.13 -38.95
C MET A 1 -4.73 -36.11 -37.48
N ASN A 2 -4.19 -35.27 -36.68
CA ASN A 2 -4.59 -35.14 -35.28
C ASN A 2 -5.01 -33.68 -35.08
N GLY A 3 -6.33 -33.48 -35.08
CA GLY A 3 -6.93 -32.19 -34.82
C GLY A 3 -6.82 -31.80 -33.36
N ASN A 4 -6.02 -30.79 -33.08
CA ASN A 4 -5.97 -30.16 -31.76
C ASN A 4 -7.15 -29.20 -31.65
N VAL A 5 -8.21 -29.59 -30.93
CA VAL A 5 -9.34 -28.76 -30.57
C VAL A 5 -8.86 -27.76 -29.51
N LEU A 6 -8.65 -26.50 -29.91
CA LEU A 6 -8.40 -25.39 -29.02
C LEU A 6 -9.71 -25.10 -28.26
N LYS A 7 -9.78 -25.54 -26.99
CA LYS A 7 -10.80 -25.05 -26.05
C LYS A 7 -10.53 -23.57 -25.81
N GLY A 8 -11.46 -22.70 -26.18
CA GLY A 8 -11.43 -21.26 -25.93
C GLY A 8 -11.49 -20.97 -24.41
N GLY A 9 -10.35 -21.06 -23.73
CA GLY A 9 -10.17 -20.54 -22.39
C GLY A 9 -10.00 -19.04 -22.47
N ILE A 10 -10.85 -18.28 -21.78
CA ILE A 10 -10.62 -16.86 -21.53
C ILE A 10 -9.27 -16.79 -20.79
N PHE A 11 -8.23 -16.29 -21.46
CA PHE A 11 -6.94 -16.01 -20.81
C PHE A 11 -7.17 -14.90 -19.79
N MET A 12 -7.43 -15.28 -18.55
CA MET A 12 -7.49 -14.30 -17.47
C MET A 12 -6.09 -13.70 -17.31
N ASN A 13 -6.03 -12.35 -17.31
CA ASN A 13 -4.79 -11.63 -17.06
C ASN A 13 -4.33 -11.92 -15.61
N PRO A 14 -3.16 -12.57 -15.39
CA PRO A 14 -2.73 -12.97 -14.05
C PRO A 14 -2.68 -11.81 -13.06
N THR A 15 -2.35 -10.61 -13.55
CA THR A 15 -2.34 -9.38 -12.76
C THR A 15 -3.73 -9.00 -12.28
N LYS A 16 -4.73 -9.10 -13.17
CA LYS A 16 -6.13 -8.81 -12.81
C LYS A 16 -6.64 -9.84 -11.80
N GLU A 17 -6.38 -11.13 -12.02
CA GLU A 17 -6.78 -12.21 -11.11
C GLU A 17 -6.19 -11.99 -9.70
N PHE A 18 -4.90 -11.67 -9.63
CA PHE A 18 -4.24 -11.38 -8.35
C PHE A 18 -4.83 -10.14 -7.66
N ARG A 19 -5.08 -9.07 -8.42
CA ARG A 19 -5.70 -7.85 -7.88
C ARG A 19 -7.09 -8.12 -7.32
N ASP A 20 -7.93 -8.84 -8.07
CA ASP A 20 -9.28 -9.24 -7.66
C ASP A 20 -9.22 -10.12 -6.40
N TYR A 21 -8.24 -11.04 -6.32
CA TYR A 21 -7.99 -11.83 -5.13
C TYR A 21 -7.68 -10.94 -3.91
N MET A 22 -6.75 -9.97 -4.03
CA MET A 22 -6.41 -9.08 -2.91
C MET A 22 -7.60 -8.24 -2.45
N ILE A 23 -8.44 -7.79 -3.38
CA ILE A 23 -9.69 -7.09 -3.07
C ILE A 23 -10.65 -8.03 -2.32
N SER A 24 -10.78 -9.29 -2.73
CA SER A 24 -11.61 -10.28 -2.05
C SER A 24 -11.15 -10.59 -0.61
N GLN A 25 -9.86 -10.40 -0.33
CA GLN A 25 -9.30 -10.50 1.03
C GLN A 25 -9.58 -9.25 1.89
N GLY A 26 -10.20 -8.22 1.33
CA GLY A 26 -10.63 -7.03 2.06
C GLY A 26 -9.79 -5.77 1.84
N ALA A 27 -8.88 -5.76 0.88
CA ALA A 27 -8.21 -4.53 0.46
C ALA A 27 -9.21 -3.59 -0.24
N ALA A 28 -9.25 -2.32 0.15
CA ALA A 28 -10.06 -1.30 -0.54
C ALA A 28 -9.33 -0.69 -1.75
N LEU A 29 -8.00 -0.62 -1.68
CA LEU A 29 -7.13 -0.25 -2.80
C LEU A 29 -6.02 -1.29 -2.93
N VAL A 30 -5.69 -1.62 -4.18
CA VAL A 30 -4.56 -2.48 -4.54
C VAL A 30 -3.82 -1.83 -5.70
N GLY A 31 -2.54 -1.59 -5.54
CA GLY A 31 -1.64 -1.12 -6.58
C GLY A 31 -0.44 -2.04 -6.72
N ILE A 32 0.14 -2.11 -7.91
CA ILE A 32 1.30 -2.93 -8.23
C ILE A 32 2.37 -2.02 -8.82
N GLY A 33 3.53 -1.96 -8.20
CA GLY A 33 4.59 -1.02 -8.55
C GLY A 33 5.89 -1.70 -8.96
N ASP A 34 6.55 -1.11 -9.93
CA ASP A 34 7.93 -1.46 -10.30
C ASP A 34 8.91 -0.91 -9.25
N LEU A 35 9.66 -1.80 -8.63
CA LEU A 35 10.68 -1.50 -7.61
C LEU A 35 12.11 -1.67 -8.12
N THR A 36 12.33 -1.99 -9.39
CA THR A 36 13.67 -2.24 -9.95
C THR A 36 14.64 -1.06 -9.78
N ALA A 37 14.09 0.17 -9.74
CA ALA A 37 14.86 1.39 -9.49
C ALA A 37 14.86 1.82 -8.01
N VAL A 38 14.41 0.97 -7.08
CA VAL A 38 14.39 1.24 -5.62
C VAL A 38 15.51 0.47 -4.96
N PRO A 39 16.64 1.10 -4.58
CA PRO A 39 17.84 0.38 -4.11
C PRO A 39 17.63 -0.47 -2.85
N SER A 40 16.62 -0.15 -2.05
CA SER A 40 16.31 -0.87 -0.81
C SER A 40 15.34 -2.04 -1.00
N SER A 41 15.01 -2.41 -2.24
CA SER A 41 14.14 -3.54 -2.55
C SER A 41 14.94 -4.70 -3.13
N ASP A 42 14.85 -5.87 -2.50
CA ASP A 42 15.40 -7.13 -3.03
C ASP A 42 14.48 -7.77 -4.09
N TYR A 43 13.29 -7.21 -4.31
CA TYR A 43 12.28 -7.71 -5.23
C TYR A 43 11.94 -6.68 -6.31
N PRO A 44 11.71 -7.11 -7.57
CA PRO A 44 11.41 -6.20 -8.67
C PRO A 44 9.99 -5.61 -8.60
N VAL A 45 9.06 -6.27 -7.91
CA VAL A 45 7.65 -5.85 -7.87
C VAL A 45 7.19 -5.68 -6.43
N GLY A 46 6.50 -4.58 -6.16
CA GLY A 46 5.83 -4.32 -4.89
C GLY A 46 4.34 -4.14 -5.06
N ILE A 47 3.57 -4.80 -4.22
CA ILE A 47 2.12 -4.66 -4.15
C ILE A 47 1.78 -3.83 -2.92
N ALA A 48 1.10 -2.70 -3.09
CA ALA A 48 0.58 -1.91 -2.01
C ALA A 48 -0.91 -2.15 -1.83
N VAL A 49 -1.34 -2.31 -0.59
CA VAL A 49 -2.76 -2.43 -0.22
C VAL A 49 -3.13 -1.35 0.78
N ALA A 50 -4.38 -0.87 0.70
CA ALA A 50 -4.89 0.13 1.64
C ALA A 50 -6.30 -0.20 2.09
N ILE A 51 -6.59 0.18 3.35
CA ILE A 51 -7.93 0.16 3.95
C ILE A 51 -8.24 1.56 4.48
N PRO A 52 -9.40 2.16 4.11
CA PRO A 52 -9.76 3.49 4.59
C PRO A 52 -10.16 3.47 6.06
N LEU A 53 -9.86 4.57 6.76
CA LEU A 53 -10.40 4.83 8.09
C LEU A 53 -11.79 5.46 7.98
N PRO A 54 -12.74 5.11 8.87
CA PRO A 54 -14.07 5.72 8.90
C PRO A 54 -13.99 7.22 9.17
N LYS A 55 -14.79 7.99 8.42
CA LYS A 55 -14.75 9.47 8.51
C LYS A 55 -15.06 10.02 9.90
N HIS A 56 -15.97 9.36 10.66
CA HIS A 56 -16.31 9.80 12.02
C HIS A 56 -15.10 9.68 12.94
N VAL A 57 -14.36 8.57 12.90
CA VAL A 57 -13.16 8.35 13.70
C VAL A 57 -12.11 9.44 13.44
N ILE A 58 -11.92 9.80 12.15
CA ILE A 58 -10.97 10.87 11.79
C ILE A 58 -11.43 12.25 12.28
N LYS A 59 -12.74 12.53 12.22
CA LYS A 59 -13.29 13.80 12.72
C LYS A 59 -13.11 13.98 14.22
N ASP A 60 -13.07 12.88 14.96
CA ASP A 60 -12.93 12.90 16.42
C ASP A 60 -11.48 13.09 16.90
N LEU A 61 -10.50 13.04 15.97
CA LEU A 61 -9.07 13.25 16.26
C LEU A 61 -8.69 14.74 16.31
N GLN A 62 -9.45 15.58 17.01
CA GLN A 62 -9.19 17.02 17.02
C GLN A 62 -8.05 17.43 17.96
N LEU A 63 -7.97 16.84 19.13
CA LEU A 63 -7.00 17.21 20.17
C LEU A 63 -6.01 16.08 20.47
N ALA A 64 -6.48 14.84 20.47
CA ALA A 64 -5.66 13.66 20.80
C ALA A 64 -6.26 12.40 20.16
N PRO A 65 -5.48 11.32 20.05
CA PRO A 65 -6.00 10.01 19.64
C PRO A 65 -7.07 9.51 20.63
N THR A 66 -8.19 9.03 20.08
CA THR A 66 -9.28 8.45 20.89
C THR A 66 -9.05 6.94 21.12
N ARG A 67 -9.75 6.37 22.12
CA ARG A 67 -9.74 4.90 22.34
C ARG A 67 -10.28 4.15 21.14
N GLU A 68 -11.28 4.71 20.44
CA GLU A 68 -11.83 4.12 19.23
C GLU A 68 -10.80 4.07 18.12
N TYR A 69 -10.07 5.17 17.89
CA TYR A 69 -8.97 5.21 16.92
C TYR A 69 -7.89 4.17 17.26
N TYR A 70 -7.52 4.02 18.53
CA TYR A 70 -6.52 3.02 18.95
C TYR A 70 -6.97 1.58 18.64
N LYS A 71 -8.22 1.24 18.98
CA LYS A 71 -8.79 -0.07 18.65
C LYS A 71 -8.83 -0.30 17.14
N LEU A 72 -9.30 0.70 16.40
CA LEU A 72 -9.33 0.63 14.93
C LEU A 72 -7.94 0.47 14.34
N TYR A 73 -6.95 1.21 14.84
CA TYR A 73 -5.55 1.10 14.43
C TYR A 73 -5.05 -0.35 14.54
N THR A 74 -5.25 -1.01 15.68
CA THR A 74 -4.86 -2.40 15.90
C THR A 74 -5.60 -3.34 14.95
N THR A 75 -6.93 -3.24 14.90
CA THR A 75 -7.75 -4.09 14.03
C THR A 75 -7.40 -3.96 12.56
N LEU A 76 -7.10 -2.75 12.08
CA LEU A 76 -6.72 -2.54 10.67
C LEU A 76 -5.32 -3.05 10.37
N ASN A 77 -4.38 -2.98 11.32
CA ASN A 77 -3.07 -3.62 11.15
C ASN A 77 -3.20 -5.14 11.03
N ASP A 78 -4.00 -5.77 11.89
CA ASP A 78 -4.24 -7.22 11.83
C ASP A 78 -4.87 -7.62 10.49
N LYS A 79 -5.86 -6.86 10.02
CA LYS A 79 -6.47 -7.08 8.69
C LYS A 79 -5.47 -6.92 7.56
N LEU A 80 -4.64 -5.87 7.58
CA LEU A 80 -3.62 -5.65 6.57
C LEU A 80 -2.57 -6.76 6.57
N ASN A 81 -2.12 -7.20 7.75
CA ASN A 81 -1.22 -8.35 7.89
C ASN A 81 -1.83 -9.61 7.28
N ALA A 82 -3.11 -9.88 7.54
CA ALA A 82 -3.81 -11.03 6.96
C ALA A 82 -3.90 -10.94 5.42
N ILE A 83 -4.22 -9.75 4.87
CA ILE A 83 -4.32 -9.53 3.43
C ILE A 83 -2.98 -9.76 2.73
N VAL A 84 -1.88 -9.15 3.22
CA VAL A 84 -0.56 -9.31 2.58
C VAL A 84 -0.01 -10.72 2.75
N THR A 85 -0.31 -11.41 3.86
CA THR A 85 0.04 -12.82 4.06
C THR A 85 -0.75 -13.73 3.11
N ALA A 86 -2.04 -13.43 2.87
CA ALA A 86 -2.82 -14.17 1.88
C ALA A 86 -2.26 -13.98 0.48
N GLY A 87 -1.84 -12.76 0.12
CA GLY A 87 -1.15 -12.48 -1.14
C GLY A 87 0.18 -13.22 -1.28
N GLU A 88 0.99 -13.25 -0.23
CA GLU A 88 2.23 -14.04 -0.18
C GLU A 88 1.95 -15.52 -0.47
N LYS A 89 0.98 -16.12 0.23
CA LYS A 89 0.59 -17.53 0.02
C LYS A 89 0.07 -17.80 -1.39
N TYR A 90 -0.70 -16.85 -1.95
CA TYR A 90 -1.21 -16.95 -3.31
C TYR A 90 -0.09 -17.03 -4.35
N LEU A 91 0.94 -16.18 -4.22
CA LEU A 91 2.06 -16.12 -5.15
C LEU A 91 3.04 -17.28 -4.95
N THR A 92 3.37 -17.62 -3.69
CA THR A 92 4.27 -18.75 -3.39
C THR A 92 3.65 -20.08 -3.80
N GLY A 93 2.34 -20.25 -3.65
CA GLY A 93 1.61 -21.42 -4.18
C GLY A 93 1.64 -21.57 -5.70
N ARG A 94 2.04 -20.51 -6.44
CA ARG A 94 2.25 -20.50 -7.89
C ARG A 94 3.72 -20.54 -8.29
N GLY A 95 4.63 -20.76 -7.33
CA GLY A 95 6.07 -20.93 -7.56
C GLY A 95 6.88 -19.64 -7.58
N TYR A 96 6.28 -18.48 -7.25
CA TYR A 96 7.00 -17.21 -7.14
C TYR A 96 7.55 -17.00 -5.73
N GLN A 97 8.62 -16.21 -5.62
CA GLN A 97 9.04 -15.69 -4.32
C GLN A 97 8.15 -14.51 -3.94
N ALA A 98 7.77 -14.45 -2.67
CA ALA A 98 7.00 -13.34 -2.14
C ALA A 98 7.32 -13.10 -0.66
N TYR A 99 7.21 -11.84 -0.22
CA TYR A 99 7.51 -11.43 1.15
C TYR A 99 6.48 -10.41 1.62
N ALA A 100 5.60 -10.83 2.53
CA ALA A 100 4.63 -9.94 3.17
C ALA A 100 5.33 -9.06 4.22
N GLN A 101 5.25 -7.75 4.06
CA GLN A 101 5.76 -6.77 5.03
C GLN A 101 4.72 -6.55 6.15
N THR A 102 4.53 -7.56 6.99
CA THR A 102 3.65 -7.49 8.15
C THR A 102 4.30 -6.70 9.30
N THR A 103 3.52 -6.22 10.25
CA THR A 103 4.00 -5.39 11.37
C THR A 103 5.05 -6.07 12.25
N ASP A 104 5.05 -7.39 12.31
CA ASP A 104 6.02 -8.22 13.05
C ASP A 104 7.28 -8.55 12.23
N ARG A 105 7.25 -8.38 10.91
CA ARG A 105 8.37 -8.70 10.00
C ARG A 105 9.13 -7.46 9.52
N ILE A 106 8.57 -6.27 9.71
CA ILE A 106 9.25 -5.02 9.36
C ILE A 106 10.33 -4.72 10.40
N THR A 107 11.56 -4.52 9.92
CA THR A 107 12.64 -3.99 10.75
C THR A 107 12.72 -2.48 10.62
N VAL A 108 13.07 -1.81 11.72
CA VAL A 108 13.31 -0.37 11.75
C VAL A 108 14.65 -0.10 12.42
N ASP A 109 15.30 0.99 12.01
CA ASP A 109 16.52 1.49 12.65
C ASP A 109 16.21 2.26 13.95
N SER A 110 17.27 2.82 14.58
CA SER A 110 17.15 3.63 15.80
C SER A 110 16.25 4.87 15.63
N ASP A 111 16.10 5.36 14.42
CA ASP A 111 15.24 6.51 14.06
C ASP A 111 13.82 6.09 13.68
N ASN A 112 13.45 4.84 13.89
CA ASN A 112 12.18 4.23 13.47
C ASN A 112 11.94 4.29 11.95
N ARG A 113 12.99 4.18 11.13
CA ARG A 113 12.92 4.16 9.68
C ARG A 113 13.04 2.73 9.17
N SER A 114 12.09 2.31 8.36
CA SER A 114 12.19 1.05 7.60
C SER A 114 13.01 1.28 6.33
N PRO A 115 13.88 0.32 5.92
CA PRO A 115 14.60 0.39 4.65
C PRO A 115 13.67 0.59 3.44
N LEU A 116 12.52 -0.07 3.44
CA LEU A 116 11.50 0.06 2.39
C LEU A 116 10.12 0.37 3.01
N PRO A 117 9.80 1.66 3.22
CA PRO A 117 8.50 2.05 3.79
C PRO A 117 7.33 1.69 2.86
N HIS A 118 6.21 1.23 3.41
CA HIS A 118 4.99 0.95 2.63
C HIS A 118 4.55 2.12 1.72
N LYS A 119 4.74 3.37 2.17
CA LYS A 119 4.41 4.55 1.37
C LYS A 119 5.26 4.67 0.10
N THR A 120 6.51 4.21 0.12
CA THR A 120 7.37 4.14 -1.07
C THR A 120 6.79 3.13 -2.06
N VAL A 121 6.45 1.93 -1.59
CA VAL A 121 5.78 0.93 -2.44
C VAL A 121 4.46 1.48 -2.99
N ALA A 122 3.66 2.15 -2.16
CA ALA A 122 2.35 2.69 -2.54
C ALA A 122 2.44 3.79 -3.62
N THR A 123 3.45 4.67 -3.57
CA THR A 123 3.66 5.67 -4.64
C THR A 123 4.13 5.04 -5.94
N ARG A 124 5.02 4.04 -5.87
CA ARG A 124 5.46 3.25 -7.03
C ARG A 124 4.31 2.45 -7.65
N ALA A 125 3.38 2.00 -6.80
CA ALA A 125 2.17 1.26 -7.17
C ALA A 125 0.98 2.16 -7.59
N GLY A 126 1.19 3.47 -7.77
CA GLY A 126 0.17 4.38 -8.29
C GLY A 126 -0.97 4.72 -7.33
N LEU A 127 -0.91 4.36 -6.04
CA LEU A 127 -2.01 4.58 -5.10
C LEU A 127 -2.18 6.05 -4.70
N GLY A 128 -1.13 6.87 -4.83
CA GLY A 128 -1.16 8.26 -4.44
C GLY A 128 0.24 8.85 -4.27
N TRP A 129 0.33 10.01 -3.67
CA TRP A 129 1.58 10.74 -3.43
C TRP A 129 1.88 10.88 -1.94
N ILE A 130 3.11 11.23 -1.60
CA ILE A 130 3.43 11.63 -0.24
C ILE A 130 3.07 13.10 -0.06
N GLY A 131 2.16 13.37 0.89
CA GLY A 131 1.73 14.72 1.21
C GLY A 131 2.76 15.49 2.05
N LYS A 132 2.57 16.81 2.18
CA LYS A 132 3.33 17.66 3.11
C LYS A 132 3.17 17.21 4.57
N ASN A 133 2.17 16.39 4.88
CA ASN A 133 1.96 15.72 6.17
C ASN A 133 2.81 14.44 6.34
N CYS A 134 3.69 14.13 5.40
CA CYS A 134 4.52 12.93 5.38
C CYS A 134 3.74 11.60 5.29
N LEU A 135 2.44 11.64 5.02
CA LEU A 135 1.59 10.46 4.83
C LEU A 135 1.34 10.21 3.34
N LEU A 136 0.98 8.98 3.00
CA LEU A 136 0.37 8.69 1.70
C LEU A 136 -0.97 9.42 1.60
N VAL A 137 -1.19 10.12 0.49
CA VAL A 137 -2.46 10.76 0.14
C VAL A 137 -3.01 10.09 -1.11
N THR A 138 -4.16 9.44 -1.00
CA THR A 138 -4.83 8.78 -2.11
C THR A 138 -5.93 9.68 -2.68
N PRO A 139 -6.22 9.61 -4.00
CA PRO A 139 -7.32 10.38 -4.60
C PRO A 139 -8.68 10.04 -3.98
N GLN A 140 -8.90 8.78 -3.58
CA GLN A 140 -10.19 8.29 -3.10
C GLN A 140 -10.47 8.62 -1.64
N TYR A 141 -9.42 8.57 -0.79
CA TYR A 141 -9.58 8.62 0.68
C TYR A 141 -8.67 9.66 1.36
N GLY A 142 -7.92 10.46 0.57
CA GLY A 142 -6.92 11.35 1.13
C GLY A 142 -5.87 10.58 1.93
N SER A 143 -5.45 11.12 3.07
CA SER A 143 -4.50 10.45 3.98
C SER A 143 -5.19 9.58 5.05
N ALA A 144 -6.53 9.46 5.00
CA ALA A 144 -7.29 8.64 5.94
C ALA A 144 -7.29 7.16 5.55
N VAL A 145 -6.10 6.57 5.42
CA VAL A 145 -5.88 5.16 5.05
C VAL A 145 -4.82 4.53 5.94
N ARG A 146 -4.98 3.21 6.20
CA ARG A 146 -3.90 2.34 6.66
C ARG A 146 -3.39 1.55 5.46
N ILE A 147 -2.08 1.35 5.40
CA ILE A 147 -1.41 0.72 4.26
C ILE A 147 -0.49 -0.41 4.72
N SER A 148 -0.33 -1.40 3.88
CA SER A 148 0.69 -2.43 3.97
C SER A 148 1.20 -2.78 2.58
N SER A 149 2.24 -3.59 2.48
CA SER A 149 2.81 -4.01 1.21
C SER A 149 3.33 -5.44 1.23
N LEU A 150 3.45 -5.99 0.04
CA LEU A 150 3.94 -7.32 -0.28
C LEU A 150 4.92 -7.17 -1.43
N LEU A 151 6.04 -7.85 -1.37
CA LEU A 151 7.10 -7.84 -2.38
C LEU A 151 7.13 -9.19 -3.11
N THR A 152 7.50 -9.21 -4.41
CA THR A 152 7.55 -10.46 -5.18
C THR A 152 8.41 -10.34 -6.44
N ASP A 153 8.83 -11.49 -6.96
CA ASP A 153 9.42 -11.65 -8.29
C ASP A 153 8.38 -12.06 -9.37
N ALA A 154 7.11 -12.22 -9.00
CA ALA A 154 6.05 -12.55 -9.94
C ALA A 154 5.94 -11.49 -11.05
N PRO A 155 5.80 -11.88 -12.34
CA PRO A 155 5.76 -10.97 -13.47
C PRO A 155 4.39 -10.31 -13.62
N LEU A 156 4.00 -9.51 -12.61
CA LEU A 156 2.77 -8.76 -12.61
C LEU A 156 2.93 -7.46 -13.39
N THR A 157 1.90 -7.06 -14.12
CA THR A 157 1.88 -5.76 -14.81
C THR A 157 1.78 -4.63 -13.78
N CYS A 158 2.77 -3.75 -13.79
CA CYS A 158 2.85 -2.62 -12.87
C CYS A 158 1.95 -1.46 -13.32
N ASP A 159 1.40 -0.75 -12.32
CA ASP A 159 0.70 0.51 -12.51
C ASP A 159 1.70 1.67 -12.72
N ALA A 160 1.24 2.77 -13.29
CA ALA A 160 2.05 3.97 -13.43
C ALA A 160 2.35 4.59 -12.06
N PRO A 161 3.62 4.89 -11.71
CA PRO A 161 3.97 5.47 -10.44
C PRO A 161 3.49 6.92 -10.31
N VAL A 162 3.13 7.34 -9.10
CA VAL A 162 2.90 8.75 -8.80
C VAL A 162 4.21 9.37 -8.32
N THR A 163 4.83 10.16 -9.18
CA THR A 163 6.16 10.76 -8.96
C THR A 163 6.12 12.21 -8.51
N ARG A 164 4.95 12.85 -8.52
CA ARG A 164 4.79 14.25 -8.12
C ARG A 164 3.72 14.41 -7.07
N SER A 165 4.01 15.20 -6.05
CA SER A 165 3.03 15.60 -5.05
C SER A 165 1.94 16.47 -5.67
N GLN A 166 0.68 16.19 -5.35
CA GLN A 166 -0.48 16.98 -5.76
C GLN A 166 -0.95 17.97 -4.67
N CYS A 167 -0.13 18.21 -3.65
CA CYS A 167 -0.46 19.17 -2.59
C CYS A 167 -0.55 20.62 -3.08
N GLY A 168 0.18 20.99 -4.15
CA GLY A 168 0.17 22.33 -4.70
C GLY A 168 0.41 23.41 -3.63
N ALA A 169 -0.40 24.46 -3.65
CA ALA A 169 -0.38 25.56 -2.69
C ALA A 169 -1.05 25.21 -1.33
N CYS A 170 -1.66 24.01 -1.19
CA CYS A 170 -2.29 23.60 0.05
C CYS A 170 -1.25 23.45 1.18
N HIS A 171 -1.54 23.98 2.35
CA HIS A 171 -0.72 23.84 3.57
C HIS A 171 -1.58 23.66 4.83
N ALA A 172 -2.80 23.14 4.67
CA ALA A 172 -3.71 22.92 5.79
C ALA A 172 -3.08 22.05 6.89
N CYS A 173 -2.49 20.90 6.55
CA CYS A 173 -1.85 20.02 7.51
C CYS A 173 -0.70 20.70 8.29
N VAL A 174 0.06 21.58 7.64
CA VAL A 174 1.14 22.36 8.29
C VAL A 174 0.56 23.33 9.32
N ARG A 175 -0.50 24.06 8.94
CA ARG A 175 -1.16 25.05 9.80
C ARG A 175 -1.79 24.43 11.04
N TYR A 176 -2.39 23.24 10.89
CA TYR A 176 -3.10 22.56 11.98
C TYR A 176 -2.23 21.55 12.73
N CYS A 177 -0.95 21.44 12.45
CA CYS A 177 -0.06 20.55 13.20
C CYS A 177 0.20 21.11 14.60
N PRO A 178 -0.28 20.47 15.68
CA PRO A 178 -0.14 21.03 17.03
C PRO A 178 1.31 21.06 17.52
N ALA A 179 2.16 20.17 16.98
CA ALA A 179 3.58 20.09 17.32
C ALA A 179 4.47 20.94 16.38
N HIS A 180 3.89 21.64 15.39
CA HIS A 180 4.62 22.38 14.35
C HIS A 180 5.75 21.57 13.68
N ALA A 181 5.59 20.25 13.60
CA ALA A 181 6.61 19.33 13.11
C ALA A 181 6.73 19.28 11.57
N LEU A 182 5.75 19.83 10.84
CA LEU A 182 5.70 19.77 9.37
C LEU A 182 6.38 20.98 8.75
N LYS A 183 7.35 20.73 7.85
CA LYS A 183 8.21 21.77 7.27
C LYS A 183 7.65 22.46 6.03
N ASN A 184 6.41 22.16 5.61
CA ASN A 184 5.77 22.70 4.39
C ASN A 184 6.56 22.39 3.09
N THR A 185 7.36 21.36 3.07
CA THR A 185 8.12 20.91 1.90
C THR A 185 7.38 19.78 1.19
N LEU A 186 7.60 19.65 -0.12
CA LEU A 186 7.21 18.47 -0.88
C LEU A 186 8.21 17.35 -0.57
N TRP A 187 7.71 16.13 -0.63
CA TRP A 187 8.51 14.92 -0.44
C TRP A 187 8.96 14.38 -1.79
#